data_fcc0164c753478ec56d5b2cae163621e
#
_entry.id   fcc0164c753478ec56d5b2cae163621e
#
_cell.length_a   1.000
_cell.length_b   1.000
_cell.length_c   1.000
_cell.angle_alpha   90.00
_cell.angle_beta   90.00
_cell.angle_gamma   90.00
#
_symmetry.space_group_name_H-M   'P 1'
#
loop_
_entity.id
_entity.type
_entity.pdbx_description
1 polymer ?
#
loop_
_entity_poly.entity_id
_entity_poly.type
_entity_poly.pdbx_seq_one_letter_code
_entity_poly.pdbx_strand_id
1 'polypeptide(L)'
;MFRQLRKTLVATLIAALTVGQVLPAFADSADSLPDMGTSAASTLSIGQEMQMGDYYVRQLRGSAPLINDPLLVQYINGLGMRLVAHANSVKTPFHFYLINNDEINAFAFFGGNVVLHSALFRYSDNESQLASVMAHEISHVTQRHLARAMEDQKRNAPLTWVGALGSILLAMASPQAGMAALTGTLAGTRQGMISFTQQNEQEADRIGIQVLQRAGFDPQAMPTFLEKLLDQARYSTRPPEILLTHPLPESRLSDARNRANQMRPVVVQSSQDFYMAKVRTLGMYNSGRNQLTSDLLDALAKGNVREKNAAQYGQALQAMGASKYDD
;
A
#
# COMPACT_ATOMS: atom_id res chain seq x y z
N MET A 1 2.41 -51.01 55.08
CA MET A 1 3.42 -50.46 54.20
C MET A 1 2.87 -50.25 52.75
N PHE A 2 2.26 -51.20 52.12
CA PHE A 2 1.72 -51.14 50.76
C PHE A 2 0.62 -50.10 50.49
N ARG A 3 -0.17 -49.76 51.52
CA ARG A 3 -1.31 -48.82 51.36
C ARG A 3 -0.86 -47.35 51.32
N GLN A 4 0.28 -47.03 51.92
CA GLN A 4 0.89 -45.69 51.89
C GLN A 4 1.62 -45.47 50.54
N LEU A 5 2.34 -46.50 50.06
CA LEU A 5 3.04 -46.46 48.76
C LEU A 5 2.07 -46.22 47.61
N ARG A 6 0.87 -46.82 47.65
CA ARG A 6 -0.15 -46.67 46.66
C ARG A 6 -0.76 -45.25 46.62
N LYS A 7 -0.89 -44.61 47.81
CA LYS A 7 -1.39 -43.25 47.93
C LYS A 7 -0.36 -42.21 47.42
N THR A 8 0.93 -42.42 47.69
CA THR A 8 2.01 -41.57 47.15
C THR A 8 2.16 -41.73 45.64
N LEU A 9 2.04 -42.92 45.08
CA LEU A 9 2.11 -43.16 43.67
C LEU A 9 0.92 -42.52 42.89
N VAL A 10 -0.27 -42.60 43.43
CA VAL A 10 -1.46 -41.96 42.84
C VAL A 10 -1.37 -40.42 42.94
N ALA A 11 -0.89 -39.88 44.04
CA ALA A 11 -0.71 -38.43 44.21
C ALA A 11 0.36 -37.87 43.28
N THR A 12 1.48 -38.58 43.03
CA THR A 12 2.50 -38.18 42.07
C THR A 12 2.03 -38.32 40.62
N LEU A 13 1.20 -39.30 40.30
CA LEU A 13 0.64 -39.46 38.96
C LEU A 13 -0.38 -38.34 38.64
N ILE A 14 -1.20 -37.95 39.63
CA ILE A 14 -2.16 -36.82 39.49
C ILE A 14 -1.41 -35.49 39.38
N ALA A 15 -0.35 -35.27 40.18
CA ALA A 15 0.49 -34.08 40.07
C ALA A 15 1.24 -33.99 38.72
N ALA A 16 1.70 -35.12 38.18
CA ALA A 16 2.35 -35.16 36.84
C ALA A 16 1.34 -34.89 35.69
N LEU A 17 0.07 -35.26 35.85
CA LEU A 17 -0.99 -35.03 34.88
C LEU A 17 -1.54 -33.59 34.90
N THR A 18 -1.39 -32.88 36.06
CA THR A 18 -1.87 -31.50 36.17
C THR A 18 -0.80 -30.44 35.82
N VAL A 19 0.49 -30.79 35.85
CA VAL A 19 1.59 -29.88 35.44
C VAL A 19 1.89 -29.93 33.96
N GLY A 20 1.40 -30.93 33.26
CA GLY A 20 1.63 -31.06 31.82
C GLY A 20 0.42 -30.70 31.02
N GLN A 21 0.06 -29.43 30.85
CA GLN A 21 -0.67 -28.88 29.70
C GLN A 21 -1.22 -27.46 29.99
N VAL A 22 -0.33 -26.53 30.21
CA VAL A 22 -0.62 -25.17 29.81
C VAL A 22 0.43 -24.80 28.75
N LEU A 23 0.32 -25.45 27.60
CA LEU A 23 0.78 -24.80 26.38
C LEU A 23 -0.16 -23.62 26.17
N PRO A 24 0.35 -22.40 26.08
CA PRO A 24 -0.49 -21.31 25.58
C PRO A 24 -0.91 -21.77 24.19
N ALA A 25 -2.19 -22.07 24.04
CA ALA A 25 -2.80 -22.11 22.73
C ALA A 25 -2.60 -20.71 22.16
N PHE A 26 -1.60 -20.54 21.33
CA PHE A 26 -1.56 -19.42 20.42
C PHE A 26 -2.81 -19.59 19.56
N ALA A 27 -3.83 -18.81 19.90
CA ALA A 27 -5.01 -18.64 19.07
C ALA A 27 -4.59 -17.87 17.81
N ASP A 28 -3.86 -18.56 16.94
CA ASP A 28 -3.53 -18.11 15.58
C ASP A 28 -4.61 -18.56 14.59
N SER A 29 -5.84 -18.72 15.06
CA SER A 29 -6.91 -19.32 14.29
C SER A 29 -8.11 -18.42 14.01
N ALA A 30 -8.04 -17.11 14.35
CA ALA A 30 -9.13 -16.21 13.99
C ALA A 30 -9.05 -15.70 12.53
N ASP A 31 -7.93 -15.88 11.84
CA ASP A 31 -7.70 -15.39 10.47
C ASP A 31 -7.70 -16.49 9.39
N SER A 32 -7.90 -17.75 9.76
CA SER A 32 -7.87 -18.87 8.81
C SER A 32 -9.27 -19.46 8.53
N LEU A 33 -10.26 -18.61 8.37
CA LEU A 33 -11.48 -19.07 7.70
C LEU A 33 -11.08 -19.46 6.27
N PRO A 34 -11.52 -20.66 5.80
CA PRO A 34 -11.27 -21.04 4.41
C PRO A 34 -11.73 -19.91 3.49
N ASP A 35 -10.85 -19.46 2.60
CA ASP A 35 -11.22 -18.52 1.55
C ASP A 35 -12.23 -19.23 0.64
N MET A 36 -13.53 -19.03 0.92
CA MET A 36 -14.63 -19.58 0.16
C MET A 36 -14.68 -19.04 -1.28
N GLY A 37 -13.68 -18.25 -1.65
CA GLY A 37 -13.64 -17.49 -2.89
C GLY A 37 -14.64 -16.33 -2.84
N THR A 38 -14.30 -15.21 -3.45
CA THR A 38 -15.28 -14.15 -3.63
C THR A 38 -16.16 -14.48 -4.83
N SER A 39 -17.45 -14.11 -4.78
CA SER A 39 -18.36 -14.18 -5.94
C SER A 39 -17.77 -13.45 -7.17
N ALA A 40 -16.87 -12.49 -6.93
CA ALA A 40 -16.09 -11.81 -7.96
C ALA A 40 -15.27 -12.74 -8.87
N ALA A 41 -14.91 -13.95 -8.41
CA ALA A 41 -14.24 -14.94 -9.25
C ALA A 41 -15.11 -15.42 -10.42
N SER A 42 -16.43 -15.38 -10.29
CA SER A 42 -17.37 -15.71 -11.37
C SER A 42 -17.51 -14.58 -12.40
N THR A 43 -17.18 -13.36 -12.01
CA THR A 43 -17.25 -12.16 -12.86
C THR A 43 -15.94 -11.89 -13.57
N LEU A 44 -14.84 -12.03 -12.87
CA LEU A 44 -13.49 -11.76 -13.38
C LEU A 44 -12.50 -12.79 -12.80
N SER A 45 -11.91 -13.61 -13.65
CA SER A 45 -10.90 -14.58 -13.24
C SER A 45 -9.56 -13.87 -12.97
N ILE A 46 -8.68 -14.48 -12.16
CA ILE A 46 -7.33 -13.96 -11.92
C ILE A 46 -6.54 -13.80 -13.22
N GLY A 47 -6.67 -14.76 -14.16
CA GLY A 47 -6.02 -14.67 -15.46
C GLY A 47 -6.47 -13.45 -16.27
N GLN A 48 -7.76 -13.13 -16.24
CA GLN A 48 -8.30 -11.91 -16.86
C GLN A 48 -7.79 -10.64 -16.18
N GLU A 49 -7.73 -10.62 -14.84
CA GLU A 49 -7.13 -9.49 -14.10
C GLU A 49 -5.68 -9.26 -14.51
N MET A 50 -4.89 -10.32 -14.65
CA MET A 50 -3.48 -10.21 -15.09
C MET A 50 -3.40 -9.64 -16.51
N GLN A 51 -4.21 -10.13 -17.47
CA GLN A 51 -4.24 -9.61 -18.83
C GLN A 51 -4.63 -8.13 -18.89
N MET A 52 -5.64 -7.73 -18.10
CA MET A 52 -6.04 -6.33 -17.96
C MET A 52 -4.91 -5.50 -17.33
N GLY A 53 -4.25 -6.01 -16.31
CA GLY A 53 -3.09 -5.40 -15.69
C GLY A 53 -1.97 -5.13 -16.69
N ASP A 54 -1.60 -6.11 -17.50
CA ASP A 54 -0.58 -5.98 -18.54
C ASP A 54 -0.95 -4.91 -19.58
N TYR A 55 -2.24 -4.83 -19.95
CA TYR A 55 -2.71 -3.78 -20.84
C TYR A 55 -2.52 -2.39 -20.22
N TYR A 56 -2.97 -2.18 -18.99
CA TYR A 56 -2.85 -0.90 -18.29
C TYR A 56 -1.40 -0.51 -18.03
N VAL A 57 -0.50 -1.46 -17.72
CA VAL A 57 0.94 -1.18 -17.59
C VAL A 57 1.54 -0.65 -18.88
N ARG A 58 1.14 -1.20 -20.02
CA ARG A 58 1.59 -0.68 -21.34
C ARG A 58 1.10 0.75 -21.56
N GLN A 59 -0.15 1.05 -21.21
CA GLN A 59 -0.69 2.42 -21.28
C GLN A 59 0.05 3.37 -20.32
N LEU A 60 0.26 2.94 -19.09
CA LEU A 60 0.99 3.70 -18.08
C LEU A 60 2.42 4.06 -18.57
N ARG A 61 3.12 3.10 -19.16
CA ARG A 61 4.47 3.30 -19.71
C ARG A 61 4.50 4.28 -20.89
N GLY A 62 3.41 4.40 -21.63
CA GLY A 62 3.30 5.31 -22.79
C GLY A 62 2.79 6.71 -22.44
N SER A 63 2.11 6.88 -21.29
CA SER A 63 1.40 8.12 -20.95
C SER A 63 1.87 8.81 -19.67
N ALA A 64 2.47 8.09 -18.73
CA ALA A 64 2.88 8.63 -17.45
C ALA A 64 4.41 8.84 -17.36
N PRO A 65 4.87 9.87 -16.65
CA PRO A 65 6.29 10.14 -16.43
C PRO A 65 6.85 9.17 -15.38
N LEU A 66 7.03 7.90 -15.76
CA LEU A 66 7.59 6.88 -14.88
C LEU A 66 9.03 7.18 -14.52
N ILE A 67 9.36 7.05 -13.25
CA ILE A 67 10.74 7.08 -12.75
C ILE A 67 11.30 5.67 -12.87
N ASN A 68 12.27 5.50 -13.79
CA ASN A 68 12.98 4.24 -14.04
C ASN A 68 14.37 4.24 -13.41
N ASP A 69 14.60 5.06 -12.40
CA ASP A 69 15.84 5.11 -11.65
C ASP A 69 16.08 3.79 -10.93
N PRO A 70 17.18 3.06 -11.20
CA PRO A 70 17.39 1.72 -10.67
C PRO A 70 17.36 1.66 -9.13
N LEU A 71 17.90 2.68 -8.45
CA LEU A 71 17.94 2.72 -6.98
C LEU A 71 16.55 2.92 -6.39
N LEU A 72 15.75 3.82 -6.98
CA LEU A 72 14.37 4.06 -6.54
C LEU A 72 13.47 2.87 -6.86
N VAL A 73 13.59 2.28 -8.05
CA VAL A 73 12.84 1.08 -8.44
C VAL A 73 13.19 -0.09 -7.52
N GLN A 74 14.47 -0.32 -7.23
CA GLN A 74 14.89 -1.37 -6.31
C GLN A 74 14.32 -1.13 -4.91
N TYR A 75 14.38 0.10 -4.41
CA TYR A 75 13.87 0.44 -3.08
C TYR A 75 12.37 0.19 -2.96
N ILE A 76 11.54 0.75 -3.86
CA ILE A 76 10.07 0.59 -3.77
C ILE A 76 9.63 -0.86 -3.97
N ASN A 77 10.29 -1.62 -4.84
CA ASN A 77 10.01 -3.05 -5.01
C ASN A 77 10.46 -3.86 -3.79
N GLY A 78 11.63 -3.57 -3.21
CA GLY A 78 12.09 -4.21 -1.97
C GLY A 78 11.13 -3.98 -0.81
N LEU A 79 10.72 -2.73 -0.58
CA LEU A 79 9.74 -2.37 0.45
C LEU A 79 8.37 -3.03 0.19
N GLY A 80 7.89 -2.95 -1.05
CA GLY A 80 6.62 -3.54 -1.45
C GLY A 80 6.59 -5.06 -1.30
N MET A 81 7.61 -5.76 -1.76
CA MET A 81 7.71 -7.22 -1.63
C MET A 81 7.84 -7.67 -0.18
N ARG A 82 8.50 -6.89 0.69
CA ARG A 82 8.50 -7.13 2.14
C ARG A 82 7.09 -7.11 2.72
N LEU A 83 6.25 -6.14 2.31
CA LEU A 83 4.85 -6.04 2.74
C LEU A 83 4.02 -7.20 2.18
N VAL A 84 4.17 -7.52 0.90
CA VAL A 84 3.46 -8.63 0.22
C VAL A 84 3.75 -9.97 0.88
N ALA A 85 4.99 -10.21 1.32
CA ALA A 85 5.38 -11.43 2.03
C ALA A 85 4.63 -11.62 3.36
N HIS A 86 4.06 -10.55 3.93
CA HIS A 86 3.28 -10.58 5.17
C HIS A 86 1.78 -10.34 4.95
N ALA A 87 1.35 -10.24 3.68
CA ALA A 87 -0.05 -10.14 3.31
C ALA A 87 -0.68 -11.53 3.14
N ASN A 88 -1.96 -11.64 3.51
CA ASN A 88 -2.73 -12.87 3.26
C ASN A 88 -3.38 -12.83 1.88
N SER A 89 -3.81 -13.99 1.37
CA SER A 89 -4.61 -14.11 0.14
C SER A 89 -3.95 -13.52 -1.13
N VAL A 90 -2.63 -13.59 -1.21
CA VAL A 90 -1.88 -13.16 -2.40
C VAL A 90 -2.14 -14.14 -3.54
N LYS A 91 -2.84 -13.68 -4.60
CA LYS A 91 -3.26 -14.52 -5.76
C LYS A 91 -2.60 -14.09 -7.08
N THR A 92 -1.94 -12.92 -7.08
CA THR A 92 -1.26 -12.34 -8.25
C THR A 92 0.16 -11.93 -7.91
N PRO A 93 1.09 -11.92 -8.86
CA PRO A 93 2.39 -11.27 -8.67
C PRO A 93 2.18 -9.77 -8.40
N PHE A 94 3.09 -9.16 -7.65
CA PHE A 94 3.06 -7.72 -7.39
C PHE A 94 4.17 -6.99 -8.14
N HIS A 95 3.85 -5.80 -8.66
CA HIS A 95 4.76 -4.89 -9.32
C HIS A 95 4.54 -3.46 -8.81
N PHE A 96 5.63 -2.77 -8.49
CA PHE A 96 5.58 -1.41 -7.94
C PHE A 96 6.21 -0.44 -8.92
N TYR A 97 5.49 0.66 -9.19
CA TYR A 97 5.88 1.72 -10.12
C TYR A 97 5.93 3.06 -9.40
N LEU A 98 6.81 3.94 -9.83
CA LEU A 98 6.93 5.29 -9.31
C LEU A 98 6.70 6.29 -10.45
N ILE A 99 5.75 7.21 -10.26
CA ILE A 99 5.46 8.31 -11.18
C ILE A 99 6.05 9.61 -10.64
N ASN A 100 6.71 10.38 -11.49
CA ASN A 100 7.11 11.74 -11.17
C ASN A 100 5.88 12.65 -11.16
N ASN A 101 5.31 12.85 -9.99
CA ASN A 101 4.13 13.70 -9.78
C ASN A 101 4.18 14.34 -8.40
N ASP A 102 3.93 15.65 -8.34
CA ASP A 102 3.95 16.45 -7.12
C ASP A 102 2.67 16.36 -6.28
N GLU A 103 1.61 15.72 -6.79
CA GLU A 103 0.38 15.47 -6.06
C GLU A 103 0.47 14.18 -5.23
N ILE A 104 -0.04 14.22 -4.00
CA ILE A 104 -0.06 13.03 -3.13
C ILE A 104 -1.07 12.03 -3.68
N ASN A 105 -0.57 10.92 -4.20
CA ASN A 105 -1.41 9.83 -4.69
C ASN A 105 -0.68 8.48 -4.65
N ALA A 106 -1.47 7.43 -4.50
CA ALA A 106 -1.13 6.03 -4.77
C ALA A 106 -2.37 5.34 -5.28
N PHE A 107 -2.22 4.32 -6.09
CA PHE A 107 -3.35 3.51 -6.53
C PHE A 107 -2.89 2.13 -6.96
N ALA A 108 -3.78 1.16 -6.79
CA ALA A 108 -3.59 -0.18 -7.30
C ALA A 108 -4.58 -0.48 -8.42
N PHE A 109 -4.16 -1.31 -9.37
CA PHE A 109 -5.02 -1.79 -10.43
C PHE A 109 -4.80 -3.28 -10.70
N PHE A 110 -5.52 -3.84 -11.66
CA PHE A 110 -5.52 -5.27 -11.95
C PHE A 110 -4.13 -5.87 -12.13
N GLY A 111 -3.99 -7.14 -11.76
CA GLY A 111 -2.74 -7.90 -11.95
C GLY A 111 -1.66 -7.62 -10.90
N GLY A 112 -2.04 -7.05 -9.73
CA GLY A 112 -1.08 -6.78 -8.66
C GLY A 112 -0.18 -5.56 -8.89
N ASN A 113 -0.60 -4.64 -9.74
CA ASN A 113 0.15 -3.44 -10.06
C ASN A 113 -0.17 -2.32 -9.07
N VAL A 114 0.84 -1.78 -8.41
CA VAL A 114 0.76 -0.67 -7.44
C VAL A 114 1.60 0.49 -7.95
N VAL A 115 1.00 1.67 -8.00
CA VAL A 115 1.64 2.90 -8.46
C VAL A 115 1.72 3.90 -7.32
N LEU A 116 2.88 4.50 -7.17
CA LEU A 116 3.16 5.54 -6.17
C LEU A 116 3.53 6.84 -6.89
N HIS A 117 3.08 7.97 -6.39
CA HIS A 117 3.59 9.28 -6.80
C HIS A 117 4.82 9.68 -5.98
N SER A 118 5.78 10.34 -6.63
CA SER A 118 7.02 10.80 -6.01
C SER A 118 6.79 11.74 -4.82
N ALA A 119 5.69 12.48 -4.80
CA ALA A 119 5.28 13.33 -3.69
C ALA A 119 5.18 12.57 -2.35
N LEU A 120 4.87 11.27 -2.36
CA LEU A 120 4.79 10.47 -1.14
C LEU A 120 6.09 10.48 -0.34
N PHE A 121 7.26 10.57 -1.00
CA PHE A 121 8.54 10.69 -0.31
C PHE A 121 8.68 11.99 0.46
N ARG A 122 8.09 13.08 -0.03
CA ARG A 122 8.08 14.36 0.68
C ARG A 122 7.17 14.33 1.91
N TYR A 123 5.99 13.73 1.76
CA TYR A 123 4.94 13.73 2.78
C TYR A 123 5.09 12.62 3.82
N SER A 124 5.86 11.58 3.56
CA SER A 124 6.17 10.55 4.56
C SER A 124 7.30 11.02 5.47
N ASP A 125 7.03 11.17 6.78
CA ASP A 125 8.06 11.57 7.75
C ASP A 125 9.05 10.43 8.00
N ASN A 126 8.57 9.19 7.91
CA ASN A 126 9.35 7.98 8.13
C ASN A 126 8.94 6.87 7.17
N GLU A 127 9.73 5.81 7.14
CA GLU A 127 9.51 4.67 6.25
C GLU A 127 8.20 3.93 6.55
N SER A 128 7.77 3.88 7.81
CA SER A 128 6.52 3.23 8.19
C SER A 128 5.30 3.95 7.60
N GLN A 129 5.33 5.28 7.44
CA GLN A 129 4.27 6.03 6.76
C GLN A 129 4.21 5.71 5.26
N LEU A 130 5.34 5.64 4.56
CA LEU A 130 5.37 5.20 3.17
C LEU A 130 4.89 3.76 3.04
N ALA A 131 5.35 2.88 3.92
CA ALA A 131 4.92 1.49 3.99
C ALA A 131 3.41 1.37 4.26
N SER A 132 2.81 2.29 5.04
CA SER A 132 1.37 2.27 5.34
C SER A 132 0.52 2.51 4.09
N VAL A 133 0.92 3.46 3.24
CA VAL A 133 0.27 3.70 1.95
C VAL A 133 0.37 2.46 1.06
N MET A 134 1.58 1.89 0.96
CA MET A 134 1.78 0.69 0.15
C MET A 134 1.00 -0.51 0.68
N ALA A 135 0.92 -0.70 2.00
CA ALA A 135 0.14 -1.78 2.63
C ALA A 135 -1.37 -1.62 2.37
N HIS A 136 -1.87 -0.39 2.34
CA HIS A 136 -3.25 -0.07 1.96
C HIS A 136 -3.52 -0.49 0.51
N GLU A 137 -2.67 -0.12 -0.44
CA GLU A 137 -2.81 -0.50 -1.85
C GLU A 137 -2.71 -2.02 -2.08
N ILE A 138 -1.76 -2.67 -1.40
CA ILE A 138 -1.63 -4.13 -1.41
C ILE A 138 -2.92 -4.78 -0.89
N SER A 139 -3.57 -4.20 0.12
CA SER A 139 -4.83 -4.71 0.67
C SER A 139 -5.97 -4.60 -0.32
N HIS A 140 -6.05 -3.52 -1.11
CA HIS A 140 -7.02 -3.41 -2.20
C HIS A 140 -6.88 -4.55 -3.22
N VAL A 141 -5.65 -4.92 -3.58
CA VAL A 141 -5.37 -6.03 -4.51
C VAL A 141 -5.72 -7.37 -3.88
N THR A 142 -5.24 -7.65 -2.67
CA THR A 142 -5.43 -8.97 -2.02
C THR A 142 -6.91 -9.23 -1.72
N GLN A 143 -7.70 -8.19 -1.40
CA GLN A 143 -9.14 -8.27 -1.18
C GLN A 143 -9.94 -8.15 -2.49
N ARG A 144 -9.27 -7.98 -3.61
CA ARG A 144 -9.89 -7.88 -4.95
C ARG A 144 -10.99 -6.80 -5.02
N HIS A 145 -10.77 -5.64 -4.35
CA HIS A 145 -11.80 -4.58 -4.28
C HIS A 145 -12.22 -4.09 -5.66
N LEU A 146 -11.29 -4.01 -6.61
CA LEU A 146 -11.60 -3.59 -7.97
C LEU A 146 -12.49 -4.61 -8.70
N ALA A 147 -12.21 -5.92 -8.56
CA ALA A 147 -13.05 -6.97 -9.14
C ALA A 147 -14.44 -7.03 -8.49
N ARG A 148 -14.53 -6.80 -7.16
CA ARG A 148 -15.79 -6.69 -6.42
C ARG A 148 -16.61 -5.49 -6.90
N ALA A 149 -15.98 -4.32 -7.07
CA ALA A 149 -16.65 -3.14 -7.60
C ALA A 149 -17.19 -3.36 -9.02
N MET A 150 -16.46 -4.09 -9.86
CA MET A 150 -16.93 -4.48 -11.19
C MET A 150 -18.09 -5.47 -11.14
N GLU A 151 -18.10 -6.39 -10.19
CA GLU A 151 -19.24 -7.31 -9.98
C GLU A 151 -20.50 -6.53 -9.59
N ASP A 152 -20.38 -5.58 -8.68
CA ASP A 152 -21.50 -4.72 -8.25
C ASP A 152 -22.05 -3.88 -9.41
N GLN A 153 -21.16 -3.32 -10.25
CA GLN A 153 -21.59 -2.61 -11.47
C GLN A 153 -22.32 -3.55 -12.46
N LYS A 154 -21.82 -4.77 -12.64
CA LYS A 154 -22.50 -5.76 -13.51
C LYS A 154 -23.90 -6.09 -13.02
N ARG A 155 -24.09 -6.20 -11.71
CA ARG A 155 -25.40 -6.46 -11.11
C ARG A 155 -26.36 -5.28 -11.25
N ASN A 156 -25.84 -4.05 -11.07
CA ASN A 156 -26.66 -2.84 -11.02
C ASN A 156 -26.90 -2.21 -12.40
N ALA A 157 -26.02 -2.43 -13.37
CA ALA A 157 -26.10 -1.87 -14.72
C ALA A 157 -25.55 -2.85 -15.79
N PRO A 158 -26.22 -3.96 -16.06
CA PRO A 158 -25.68 -5.02 -16.91
C PRO A 158 -25.36 -4.58 -18.34
N LEU A 159 -26.09 -3.62 -18.90
CA LEU A 159 -25.87 -3.14 -20.28
C LEU A 159 -24.58 -2.31 -20.41
N THR A 160 -24.30 -1.44 -19.43
CA THR A 160 -23.06 -0.64 -19.40
C THR A 160 -21.85 -1.51 -19.12
N TRP A 161 -22.01 -2.56 -18.34
CA TRP A 161 -20.98 -3.55 -18.07
C TRP A 161 -20.55 -4.33 -19.32
N VAL A 162 -21.48 -4.82 -20.11
CA VAL A 162 -21.19 -5.53 -21.35
C VAL A 162 -20.42 -4.61 -22.33
N GLY A 163 -20.82 -3.33 -22.38
CA GLY A 163 -20.09 -2.32 -23.18
C GLY A 163 -18.68 -2.06 -22.68
N ALA A 164 -18.49 -1.92 -21.37
CA ALA A 164 -17.18 -1.67 -20.74
C ALA A 164 -16.22 -2.87 -20.91
N LEU A 165 -16.67 -4.09 -20.64
CA LEU A 165 -15.87 -5.30 -20.89
C LEU A 165 -15.57 -5.49 -22.36
N GLY A 166 -16.58 -5.29 -23.23
CA GLY A 166 -16.39 -5.36 -24.67
C GLY A 166 -15.32 -4.38 -25.17
N SER A 167 -15.34 -3.14 -24.64
CA SER A 167 -14.33 -2.12 -24.98
C SER A 167 -12.93 -2.51 -24.52
N ILE A 168 -12.79 -3.07 -23.32
CA ILE A 168 -11.51 -3.52 -22.78
C ILE A 168 -10.99 -4.73 -23.57
N LEU A 169 -11.82 -5.71 -23.86
CA LEU A 169 -11.44 -6.87 -24.67
C LEU A 169 -11.09 -6.47 -26.09
N LEU A 170 -11.82 -5.51 -26.67
CA LEU A 170 -11.53 -4.97 -27.99
C LEU A 170 -10.22 -4.19 -28.00
N ALA A 171 -9.90 -3.45 -26.92
CA ALA A 171 -8.62 -2.76 -26.77
C ALA A 171 -7.44 -3.73 -26.65
N MET A 172 -7.65 -4.90 -26.08
CA MET A 172 -6.65 -5.96 -26.01
C MET A 172 -6.41 -6.61 -27.39
N ALA A 173 -7.46 -6.72 -28.23
CA ALA A 173 -7.37 -7.28 -29.57
C ALA A 173 -6.90 -6.26 -30.62
N SER A 174 -7.31 -5.00 -30.47
CA SER A 174 -6.96 -3.89 -31.36
C SER A 174 -6.89 -2.58 -30.58
N PRO A 175 -5.68 -2.06 -30.28
CA PRO A 175 -5.50 -0.85 -29.47
C PRO A 175 -6.27 0.38 -29.99
N GLN A 176 -6.34 0.56 -31.31
CA GLN A 176 -7.03 1.69 -31.96
C GLN A 176 -8.55 1.61 -31.81
N ALA A 177 -9.13 0.42 -32.01
CA ALA A 177 -10.58 0.19 -31.86
C ALA A 177 -10.99 0.25 -30.40
N GLY A 178 -10.15 -0.23 -29.48
CA GLY A 178 -10.40 -0.20 -28.05
C GLY A 178 -10.36 1.21 -27.47
N MET A 179 -9.43 2.06 -27.91
CA MET A 179 -9.39 3.47 -27.51
C MET A 179 -10.62 4.24 -27.99
N ALA A 180 -11.09 3.98 -29.22
CA ALA A 180 -12.32 4.59 -29.72
C ALA A 180 -13.57 4.14 -28.93
N ALA A 181 -13.64 2.86 -28.58
CA ALA A 181 -14.74 2.31 -27.77
C ALA A 181 -14.71 2.80 -26.32
N LEU A 182 -13.51 2.91 -25.71
CA LEU A 182 -13.32 3.47 -24.37
C LEU A 182 -13.66 4.97 -24.31
N THR A 183 -13.23 5.76 -25.30
CA THR A 183 -13.61 7.17 -25.39
C THR A 183 -15.11 7.37 -25.55
N GLY A 184 -15.79 6.50 -26.30
CA GLY A 184 -17.25 6.53 -26.47
C GLY A 184 -18.02 6.15 -25.18
N THR A 185 -17.50 5.20 -24.40
CA THR A 185 -18.12 4.76 -23.13
C THR A 185 -17.74 5.64 -21.94
N LEU A 186 -16.55 6.23 -21.92
CA LEU A 186 -16.04 7.08 -20.83
C LEU A 186 -16.38 8.57 -21.01
N ALA A 187 -16.67 9.02 -22.25
CA ALA A 187 -17.10 10.41 -22.48
C ALA A 187 -18.46 10.75 -21.88
N GLY A 188 -19.27 9.75 -21.49
CA GLY A 188 -20.54 9.93 -20.77
C GLY A 188 -20.40 10.10 -19.26
N THR A 189 -19.25 9.79 -18.68
CA THR A 189 -19.03 9.90 -17.22
C THR A 189 -17.65 10.49 -16.96
N ARG A 190 -17.59 11.77 -16.59
CA ARG A 190 -16.42 12.39 -15.95
C ARG A 190 -16.03 11.72 -14.61
N GLN A 191 -16.55 10.57 -14.35
CA GLN A 191 -16.43 9.74 -13.15
C GLN A 191 -15.71 8.41 -13.44
N GLY A 192 -14.77 8.41 -14.37
CA GLY A 192 -13.96 7.23 -14.70
C GLY A 192 -12.90 6.86 -13.66
N MET A 193 -12.81 7.58 -12.55
CA MET A 193 -12.06 7.10 -11.39
C MET A 193 -12.98 6.21 -10.55
N ILE A 194 -12.60 4.95 -10.39
CA ILE A 194 -13.31 4.04 -9.49
C ILE A 194 -13.03 4.52 -8.07
N SER A 195 -14.02 5.20 -7.48
CA SER A 195 -14.01 5.49 -6.05
C SER A 195 -14.40 4.23 -5.30
N PHE A 196 -13.55 3.79 -4.40
CA PHE A 196 -13.87 2.66 -3.53
C PHE A 196 -14.95 3.05 -2.52
N THR A 197 -15.77 2.08 -2.12
CA THR A 197 -16.75 2.30 -1.06
C THR A 197 -16.06 2.52 0.29
N GLN A 198 -16.71 3.21 1.22
CA GLN A 198 -16.18 3.39 2.57
C GLN A 198 -15.85 2.04 3.26
N GLN A 199 -16.62 1.00 2.96
CA GLN A 199 -16.38 -0.34 3.48
C GLN A 199 -15.08 -0.96 2.93
N ASN A 200 -14.83 -0.80 1.62
CA ASN A 200 -13.58 -1.24 1.01
C ASN A 200 -12.38 -0.52 1.59
N GLU A 201 -12.51 0.79 1.84
CA GLU A 201 -11.47 1.60 2.45
C GLU A 201 -11.16 1.17 3.90
N GLN A 202 -12.19 0.96 4.72
CA GLN A 202 -12.05 0.45 6.08
C GLN A 202 -11.44 -0.96 6.11
N GLU A 203 -11.81 -1.81 5.14
CA GLU A 203 -11.23 -3.15 5.00
C GLU A 203 -9.75 -3.06 4.62
N ALA A 204 -9.39 -2.19 3.68
CA ALA A 204 -8.00 -1.97 3.26
C ALA A 204 -7.14 -1.41 4.41
N ASP A 205 -7.65 -0.45 5.18
CA ASP A 205 -6.95 0.07 6.36
C ASP A 205 -6.73 -1.02 7.41
N ARG A 206 -7.79 -1.78 7.74
CA ARG A 206 -7.74 -2.85 8.73
C ARG A 206 -6.69 -3.91 8.38
N ILE A 207 -6.68 -4.35 7.13
CA ILE A 207 -5.73 -5.36 6.66
C ILE A 207 -4.33 -4.77 6.52
N GLY A 208 -4.23 -3.54 6.00
CA GLY A 208 -2.97 -2.83 5.85
C GLY A 208 -2.24 -2.61 7.18
N ILE A 209 -2.95 -2.26 8.25
CA ILE A 209 -2.37 -2.13 9.60
C ILE A 209 -1.80 -3.48 10.08
N GLN A 210 -2.49 -4.59 9.83
CA GLN A 210 -1.99 -5.93 10.18
C GLN A 210 -0.75 -6.31 9.37
N VAL A 211 -0.73 -5.98 8.07
CA VAL A 211 0.43 -6.19 7.20
C VAL A 211 1.62 -5.39 7.71
N LEU A 212 1.44 -4.11 8.08
CA LEU A 212 2.47 -3.28 8.68
C LEU A 212 3.09 -3.94 9.91
N GLN A 213 2.25 -4.35 10.86
CA GLN A 213 2.72 -4.98 12.09
C GLN A 213 3.51 -6.26 11.83
N ARG A 214 2.99 -7.15 10.97
CA ARG A 214 3.66 -8.42 10.62
C ARG A 214 4.97 -8.19 9.88
N ALA A 215 5.04 -7.16 9.03
CA ALA A 215 6.25 -6.77 8.33
C ALA A 215 7.25 -6.01 9.21
N GLY A 216 6.94 -5.79 10.50
CA GLY A 216 7.80 -5.13 11.46
C GLY A 216 7.87 -3.61 11.28
N PHE A 217 6.83 -2.98 10.75
CA PHE A 217 6.63 -1.53 10.71
C PHE A 217 5.70 -1.07 11.84
N ASP A 218 5.71 0.24 12.12
CA ASP A 218 4.85 0.84 13.14
C ASP A 218 3.38 0.88 12.67
N PRO A 219 2.45 0.19 13.34
CA PRO A 219 1.02 0.25 13.01
C PRO A 219 0.42 1.66 13.12
N GLN A 220 0.99 2.52 13.98
CA GLN A 220 0.55 3.92 14.15
C GLN A 220 0.86 4.80 12.93
N ALA A 221 1.71 4.33 12.04
CA ALA A 221 2.05 5.06 10.83
C ALA A 221 0.83 5.28 9.90
N MET A 222 -0.11 4.34 9.84
CA MET A 222 -1.30 4.51 9.02
C MET A 222 -2.23 5.61 9.56
N PRO A 223 -2.71 5.59 10.81
CA PRO A 223 -3.56 6.68 11.30
C PRO A 223 -2.85 8.04 11.30
N THR A 224 -1.54 8.09 11.56
CA THR A 224 -0.79 9.37 11.48
C THR A 224 -0.70 9.90 10.05
N PHE A 225 -0.54 9.04 9.04
CA PHE A 225 -0.55 9.46 7.64
C PHE A 225 -1.95 9.92 7.19
N LEU A 226 -3.01 9.19 7.58
CA LEU A 226 -4.41 9.59 7.32
C LEU A 226 -4.74 10.96 7.93
N GLU A 227 -4.26 11.23 9.15
CA GLU A 227 -4.42 12.54 9.80
C GLU A 227 -3.75 13.65 8.99
N LYS A 228 -2.52 13.43 8.51
CA LYS A 228 -1.83 14.40 7.63
C LYS A 228 -2.61 14.67 6.35
N LEU A 229 -3.24 13.66 5.75
CA LEU A 229 -4.07 13.85 4.56
C LEU A 229 -5.31 14.71 4.87
N LEU A 230 -5.97 14.49 6.02
CA LEU A 230 -7.10 15.31 6.46
C LEU A 230 -6.70 16.75 6.72
N ASP A 231 -5.58 16.97 7.40
CA ASP A 231 -5.07 18.32 7.66
C ASP A 231 -4.71 19.02 6.35
N GLN A 232 -4.06 18.34 5.43
CA GLN A 232 -3.79 18.87 4.10
C GLN A 232 -5.09 19.29 3.38
N ALA A 233 -6.14 18.46 3.45
CA ALA A 233 -7.42 18.74 2.81
C ALA A 233 -8.13 19.96 3.43
N ARG A 234 -8.00 20.15 4.76
CA ARG A 234 -8.62 21.31 5.47
C ARG A 234 -8.00 22.65 5.10
N TYR A 235 -6.68 22.66 4.83
CA TYR A 235 -5.93 23.89 4.57
C TYR A 235 -5.61 24.12 3.09
N SER A 236 -6.03 23.24 2.20
CA SER A 236 -5.81 23.35 0.77
C SER A 236 -7.08 23.75 0.02
N THR A 237 -6.92 24.56 -1.01
CA THR A 237 -8.03 24.88 -1.94
C THR A 237 -8.47 23.67 -2.77
N ARG A 238 -7.61 22.66 -2.89
CA ARG A 238 -7.91 21.38 -3.54
C ARG A 238 -7.48 20.25 -2.61
N PRO A 239 -8.36 19.27 -2.32
CA PRO A 239 -7.97 18.12 -1.54
C PRO A 239 -6.87 17.32 -2.28
N PRO A 240 -5.98 16.62 -1.56
CA PRO A 240 -5.05 15.69 -2.16
C PRO A 240 -5.73 14.71 -3.12
N GLU A 241 -5.11 14.42 -4.25
CA GLU A 241 -5.70 13.57 -5.30
C GLU A 241 -6.10 12.19 -4.79
N ILE A 242 -5.33 11.62 -3.89
CA ILE A 242 -5.61 10.34 -3.23
C ILE A 242 -7.00 10.32 -2.55
N LEU A 243 -7.51 11.44 -2.05
CA LEU A 243 -8.82 11.52 -1.40
C LEU A 243 -9.99 11.47 -2.40
N LEU A 244 -9.74 11.65 -3.69
CA LEU A 244 -10.76 11.53 -4.74
C LEU A 244 -11.09 10.05 -5.02
N THR A 245 -10.10 9.17 -4.89
CA THR A 245 -10.24 7.72 -5.09
C THR A 245 -10.44 6.97 -3.77
N HIS A 246 -9.86 7.49 -2.68
CA HIS A 246 -9.91 6.93 -1.33
C HIS A 246 -10.56 7.90 -0.34
N PRO A 247 -11.90 8.00 -0.31
CA PRO A 247 -12.60 8.92 0.58
C PRO A 247 -12.24 8.69 2.05
N LEU A 248 -11.92 9.77 2.76
CA LEU A 248 -11.46 9.73 4.14
C LEU A 248 -12.41 10.48 5.09
N PRO A 249 -13.55 9.89 5.48
CA PRO A 249 -14.37 10.44 6.56
C PRO A 249 -13.65 10.29 7.92
N GLU A 250 -13.99 11.13 8.88
CA GLU A 250 -13.41 11.09 10.24
C GLU A 250 -13.58 9.74 10.93
N SER A 251 -14.65 9.01 10.62
CA SER A 251 -14.90 7.66 11.13
C SER A 251 -13.82 6.66 10.73
N ARG A 252 -13.26 6.79 9.51
CA ARG A 252 -12.17 5.94 9.01
C ARG A 252 -10.88 6.17 9.80
N LEU A 253 -10.52 7.43 10.03
CA LEU A 253 -9.36 7.77 10.88
C LEU A 253 -9.52 7.25 12.31
N SER A 254 -10.73 7.40 12.89
CA SER A 254 -11.02 6.91 14.24
C SER A 254 -10.91 5.38 14.34
N ASP A 255 -11.41 4.63 13.36
CA ASP A 255 -11.29 3.17 13.31
C ASP A 255 -9.82 2.74 13.17
N ALA A 256 -9.05 3.37 12.29
CA ALA A 256 -7.62 3.10 12.10
C ALA A 256 -6.83 3.33 13.41
N ARG A 257 -7.09 4.44 14.12
CA ARG A 257 -6.48 4.73 15.43
C ARG A 257 -6.83 3.67 16.48
N ASN A 258 -8.11 3.31 16.59
CA ASN A 258 -8.55 2.31 17.55
C ASN A 258 -7.86 0.95 17.31
N ARG A 259 -7.72 0.54 16.06
CA ARG A 259 -7.04 -0.72 15.70
C ARG A 259 -5.55 -0.67 15.98
N ALA A 260 -4.88 0.40 15.56
CA ALA A 260 -3.46 0.57 15.81
C ALA A 260 -3.13 0.62 17.32
N ASN A 261 -4.00 1.25 18.13
CA ASN A 261 -3.84 1.31 19.60
C ASN A 261 -3.99 -0.05 20.30
N GLN A 262 -4.66 -1.02 19.69
CA GLN A 262 -4.78 -2.38 20.21
C GLN A 262 -3.55 -3.25 19.88
N MET A 263 -2.70 -2.79 18.99
CA MET A 263 -1.48 -3.49 18.60
C MET A 263 -0.31 -3.12 19.53
N ARG A 264 0.70 -3.99 19.58
CA ARG A 264 1.90 -3.69 20.35
C ARG A 264 2.64 -2.51 19.71
N PRO A 265 3.02 -1.49 20.49
CA PRO A 265 3.85 -0.41 19.98
C PRO A 265 5.18 -0.97 19.44
N VAL A 266 5.58 -0.51 18.29
CA VAL A 266 6.85 -0.88 17.67
C VAL A 266 7.63 0.41 17.39
N VAL A 267 8.82 0.52 17.98
CA VAL A 267 9.74 1.62 17.67
C VAL A 267 10.62 1.19 16.50
N VAL A 268 10.29 1.66 15.31
CA VAL A 268 11.04 1.33 14.09
C VAL A 268 11.77 2.57 13.60
N GLN A 269 13.09 2.44 13.45
CA GLN A 269 13.86 3.44 12.76
C GLN A 269 13.79 3.20 11.25
N SER A 270 13.57 4.26 10.49
CA SER A 270 13.63 4.20 9.03
C SER A 270 15.01 3.67 8.55
N SER A 271 14.99 2.93 7.46
CA SER A 271 16.20 2.38 6.86
C SER A 271 17.07 3.47 6.25
N GLN A 272 18.35 3.17 6.04
CA GLN A 272 19.26 4.03 5.27
C GLN A 272 18.70 4.24 3.86
N ASP A 273 18.17 3.18 3.26
CA ASP A 273 17.63 3.19 1.89
C ASP A 273 16.43 4.11 1.75
N PHE A 274 15.56 4.17 2.79
CA PHE A 274 14.45 5.14 2.80
C PHE A 274 14.94 6.57 2.70
N TYR A 275 15.91 6.97 3.54
CA TYR A 275 16.41 8.34 3.54
C TYR A 275 17.14 8.66 2.23
N MET A 276 17.93 7.72 1.70
CA MET A 276 18.60 7.89 0.40
C MET A 276 17.59 8.02 -0.74
N ALA A 277 16.56 7.15 -0.78
CA ALA A 277 15.50 7.22 -1.77
C ALA A 277 14.70 8.53 -1.67
N LYS A 278 14.38 8.98 -0.45
CA LYS A 278 13.70 10.24 -0.20
C LYS A 278 14.50 11.42 -0.75
N VAL A 279 15.75 11.55 -0.36
CA VAL A 279 16.63 12.65 -0.79
C VAL A 279 16.85 12.62 -2.31
N ARG A 280 17.06 11.43 -2.89
CA ARG A 280 17.23 11.25 -4.34
C ARG A 280 15.96 11.65 -5.11
N THR A 281 14.79 11.23 -4.65
CA THR A 281 13.53 11.60 -5.28
C THR A 281 13.31 13.10 -5.26
N LEU A 282 13.50 13.74 -4.10
CA LEU A 282 13.31 15.17 -3.93
C LEU A 282 14.36 16.01 -4.67
N GLY A 283 15.59 15.51 -4.80
CA GLY A 283 16.68 16.23 -5.44
C GLY A 283 16.71 16.11 -6.95
N MET A 284 16.22 14.99 -7.50
CA MET A 284 16.36 14.71 -8.95
C MET A 284 15.05 14.78 -9.72
N TYR A 285 13.91 14.53 -9.08
CA TYR A 285 12.64 14.34 -9.78
C TYR A 285 11.56 15.33 -9.37
N ASN A 286 11.48 15.68 -8.09
CA ASN A 286 10.44 16.59 -7.62
C ASN A 286 10.81 18.05 -7.87
N SER A 287 9.80 18.89 -8.04
CA SER A 287 9.92 20.32 -8.29
C SER A 287 9.08 21.15 -7.31
N GLY A 288 9.27 22.46 -7.31
CA GLY A 288 8.49 23.39 -6.51
C GLY A 288 8.49 23.07 -5.02
N ARG A 289 7.30 22.87 -4.44
CA ARG A 289 7.13 22.61 -2.99
C ARG A 289 7.70 21.26 -2.54
N ASN A 290 7.83 20.32 -3.45
CA ASN A 290 8.31 18.97 -3.17
C ASN A 290 9.79 18.79 -3.45
N GLN A 291 10.49 19.85 -3.86
CA GLN A 291 11.93 19.82 -4.12
C GLN A 291 12.73 19.65 -2.83
N LEU A 292 13.93 19.11 -2.97
CA LEU A 292 14.92 19.04 -1.88
C LEU A 292 15.31 20.45 -1.43
N THR A 293 15.05 20.77 -0.16
CA THR A 293 15.36 22.06 0.44
C THR A 293 16.54 21.99 1.40
N SER A 294 17.23 23.12 1.58
CA SER A 294 18.30 23.26 2.58
C SER A 294 17.78 22.94 3.98
N ASP A 295 16.57 23.40 4.34
CA ASP A 295 15.99 23.14 5.65
C ASP A 295 15.81 21.64 5.93
N LEU A 296 15.43 20.86 4.91
CA LEU A 296 15.32 19.40 5.04
C LEU A 296 16.70 18.77 5.24
N LEU A 297 17.71 19.21 4.49
CA LEU A 297 19.07 18.72 4.65
C LEU A 297 19.64 19.06 6.03
N ASP A 298 19.40 20.28 6.51
CA ASP A 298 19.82 20.73 7.84
C ASP A 298 19.12 19.94 8.95
N ALA A 299 17.84 19.60 8.76
CA ALA A 299 17.12 18.75 9.68
C ALA A 299 17.70 17.32 9.71
N LEU A 300 17.99 16.74 8.55
CA LEU A 300 18.62 15.42 8.45
C LEU A 300 20.04 15.41 9.03
N ALA A 301 20.81 16.48 8.83
CA ALA A 301 22.17 16.61 9.37
C ALA A 301 22.22 16.64 10.91
N LYS A 302 21.12 17.00 11.57
CA LYS A 302 20.97 16.99 13.04
C LYS A 302 20.48 15.64 13.58
N GLY A 303 20.06 14.74 12.72
CA GLY A 303 19.49 13.45 13.07
C GLY A 303 20.51 12.36 13.39
N ASN A 304 20.07 11.12 13.27
CA ASN A 304 20.92 9.94 13.47
C ASN A 304 21.91 9.73 12.29
N VAL A 305 22.73 8.69 12.38
CA VAL A 305 23.77 8.41 11.35
C VAL A 305 23.16 8.21 9.95
N ARG A 306 22.00 7.54 9.84
CA ARG A 306 21.34 7.30 8.55
C ARG A 306 20.83 8.59 7.92
N GLU A 307 20.28 9.49 8.73
CA GLU A 307 19.83 10.82 8.30
C GLU A 307 21.01 11.69 7.89
N LYS A 308 22.11 11.70 8.66
CA LYS A 308 23.33 12.42 8.32
C LYS A 308 23.94 11.97 6.99
N ASN A 309 24.01 10.66 6.76
CA ASN A 309 24.49 10.13 5.48
C ASN A 309 23.61 10.59 4.31
N ALA A 310 22.28 10.60 4.50
CA ALA A 310 21.36 11.10 3.49
C ALA A 310 21.48 12.61 3.26
N ALA A 311 21.76 13.40 4.32
CA ALA A 311 22.03 14.83 4.20
C ALA A 311 23.26 15.08 3.32
N GLN A 312 24.36 14.37 3.57
CA GLN A 312 25.59 14.47 2.75
C GLN A 312 25.33 14.09 1.29
N TYR A 313 24.59 13.01 1.07
CA TYR A 313 24.18 12.60 -0.28
C TYR A 313 23.32 13.66 -0.97
N GLY A 314 22.40 14.29 -0.24
CA GLY A 314 21.56 15.37 -0.77
C GLY A 314 22.35 16.62 -1.11
N GLN A 315 23.35 16.98 -0.30
CA GLN A 315 24.27 18.08 -0.61
C GLN A 315 25.05 17.81 -1.90
N ALA A 316 25.56 16.58 -2.07
CA ALA A 316 26.23 16.18 -3.30
C ALA A 316 25.30 16.28 -4.53
N LEU A 317 24.02 15.84 -4.41
CA LEU A 317 23.04 15.99 -5.49
C LEU A 317 22.75 17.46 -5.82
N GLN A 318 22.69 18.34 -4.83
CA GLN A 318 22.51 19.78 -5.05
C GLN A 318 23.74 20.41 -5.71
N ALA A 319 24.95 20.04 -5.30
CA ALA A 319 26.20 20.50 -5.90
C ALA A 319 26.30 20.06 -7.38
N MET A 320 25.98 18.80 -7.67
CA MET A 320 25.90 18.28 -9.04
C MET A 320 24.88 19.06 -9.89
N GLY A 321 23.68 19.31 -9.36
CA GLY A 321 22.65 20.09 -10.03
C GLY A 321 23.06 21.54 -10.31
N ALA A 322 23.90 22.11 -9.46
CA ALA A 322 24.48 23.43 -9.61
C ALA A 322 25.80 23.45 -10.44
N SER A 323 26.22 22.30 -11.02
CA SER A 323 27.47 22.11 -11.76
C SER A 323 28.73 22.45 -10.93
N LYS A 324 28.65 22.29 -9.61
CA LYS A 324 29.77 22.46 -8.67
C LYS A 324 30.38 21.09 -8.39
N TYR A 325 31.30 20.67 -9.25
CA TYR A 325 31.89 19.33 -9.23
C TYR A 325 33.10 19.19 -8.30
N ASP A 326 33.65 20.32 -7.82
CA ASP A 326 34.83 20.36 -6.94
C ASP A 326 34.47 20.44 -5.44
N ASP A 327 33.17 20.63 -5.13
CA ASP A 327 32.61 20.64 -3.77
C ASP A 327 32.21 19.21 -3.36
#